data_1f89d90c6779fe7c5ad5560df9ecd581
#
_entry.id   1f89d90c6779fe7c5ad5560df9ecd581
#
_cell.length_a   1.000
_cell.length_b   1.000
_cell.length_c   1.000
_cell.angle_alpha   90.00
_cell.angle_beta   90.00
_cell.angle_gamma   90.00
#
_symmetry.space_group_name_H-M   'P 1'
#
loop_
_entity.id
_entity.type
_entity.pdbx_description
1 polymer ?
#
loop_
_entity_poly.entity_id
_entity_poly.type
_entity_poly.pdbx_seq_one_letter_code
_entity_poly.pdbx_strand_id
1 'polypeptide(L)'
;MLDAYDCYFGVVDLHALTVLPPAADLRRNTLSCVAQYIACGLDPDRCQLFVQSHVTGHTELAWLLCCMTPLGDLQRMTQFKEKTSRKSSVTADLDSTQTAGYSTGAGHAINSGLLMYPVLMAADILLYNAQAVPVGEDQKQHLELCRDLAQRFNNRYSETFQIPEPFIPAAGARIKSLQEPSKKMSKSDENHNATIFILDEPQVIKKKIMSAVTDSGSEIQVREDKPGISNLLQIHAATTGRSIEELEARFGGLGYGALKGELVDVVVAALDPVRTRYHELMQDKSYLQSVLQAGALQAQKRANRVLSKVYRKMGLVAPNRS
;
A
#
# COMPACT_ATOMS: atom_id res chain seq x y z
N MET A 1 16.41 -5.98 3.20
CA MET A 1 16.11 -4.73 3.93
C MET A 1 16.29 -4.90 5.43
N LEU A 2 15.67 -5.89 6.07
CA LEU A 2 15.75 -6.09 7.52
C LEU A 2 17.17 -6.33 8.07
N ASP A 3 18.12 -6.74 7.23
CA ASP A 3 19.52 -6.90 7.63
C ASP A 3 20.32 -5.58 7.64
N ALA A 4 19.83 -4.58 6.92
CA ALA A 4 20.57 -3.33 6.69
C ALA A 4 19.90 -2.10 7.32
N TYR A 5 18.64 -2.20 7.73
CA TYR A 5 17.85 -1.07 8.20
C TYR A 5 17.00 -1.43 9.42
N ASP A 6 16.83 -0.46 10.30
CA ASP A 6 15.82 -0.50 11.37
C ASP A 6 14.45 -0.13 10.76
N CYS A 7 13.63 -1.14 10.49
CA CYS A 7 12.42 -1.01 9.67
C CYS A 7 11.16 -0.85 10.52
N TYR A 8 10.30 0.11 10.11
CA TYR A 8 9.01 0.40 10.70
C TYR A 8 7.90 0.12 9.69
N PHE A 9 6.98 -0.79 10.04
CA PHE A 9 5.83 -1.16 9.20
C PHE A 9 4.54 -0.82 9.94
N GLY A 10 3.95 0.30 9.57
CA GLY A 10 2.66 0.74 10.12
C GLY A 10 1.50 0.28 9.24
N VAL A 11 0.52 -0.42 9.82
CA VAL A 11 -0.77 -0.66 9.16
C VAL A 11 -1.63 0.58 9.33
N VAL A 12 -1.92 1.26 8.23
CA VAL A 12 -2.44 2.64 8.20
C VAL A 12 -3.97 2.72 8.30
N ASP A 13 -4.51 2.30 9.41
CA ASP A 13 -5.95 2.30 9.68
C ASP A 13 -6.57 3.71 9.76
N LEU A 14 -5.82 4.72 10.20
CA LEU A 14 -6.29 6.12 10.19
C LEU A 14 -6.42 6.65 8.76
N HIS A 15 -5.52 6.29 7.84
CA HIS A 15 -5.67 6.63 6.43
C HIS A 15 -6.91 5.98 5.81
N ALA A 16 -7.25 4.76 6.23
CA ALA A 16 -8.44 4.07 5.74
C ALA A 16 -9.74 4.83 6.09
N LEU A 17 -9.76 5.65 7.16
CA LEU A 17 -10.91 6.47 7.53
C LEU A 17 -11.26 7.54 6.50
N THR A 18 -10.37 7.88 5.57
CA THR A 18 -10.65 8.85 4.50
C THR A 18 -11.81 8.43 3.59
N VAL A 19 -12.14 7.13 3.56
CA VAL A 19 -13.26 6.55 2.81
C VAL A 19 -14.38 6.02 3.71
N LEU A 20 -14.30 6.24 5.04
CA LEU A 20 -15.31 5.86 6.05
C LEU A 20 -15.82 4.41 5.89
N PRO A 21 -14.95 3.39 5.92
CA PRO A 21 -15.39 2.01 5.81
C PRO A 21 -16.25 1.61 7.03
N PRO A 22 -17.13 0.59 6.90
CA PRO A 22 -17.83 0.03 8.05
C PRO A 22 -16.85 -0.42 9.15
N ALA A 23 -17.15 -0.14 10.41
CA ALA A 23 -16.24 -0.40 11.53
C ALA A 23 -15.80 -1.87 11.65
N ALA A 24 -16.71 -2.81 11.36
CA ALA A 24 -16.40 -4.24 11.36
C ALA A 24 -15.38 -4.60 10.27
N ASP A 25 -15.52 -3.99 9.09
CA ASP A 25 -14.60 -4.21 7.95
C ASP A 25 -13.24 -3.60 8.22
N LEU A 26 -13.18 -2.38 8.76
CA LEU A 26 -11.92 -1.74 9.13
C LEU A 26 -11.13 -2.63 10.09
N ARG A 27 -11.78 -3.10 11.17
CA ARG A 27 -11.15 -3.97 12.16
C ARG A 27 -10.66 -5.29 11.55
N ARG A 28 -11.52 -5.95 10.76
CA ARG A 28 -11.17 -7.20 10.10
C ARG A 28 -10.01 -7.01 9.13
N ASN A 29 -10.06 -5.97 8.29
CA ASN A 29 -9.05 -5.71 7.28
C ASN A 29 -7.71 -5.30 7.88
N THR A 30 -7.71 -4.56 8.99
CA THR A 30 -6.48 -4.20 9.73
C THR A 30 -5.78 -5.47 10.23
N LEU A 31 -6.49 -6.37 10.92
CA LEU A 31 -5.91 -7.63 11.40
C LEU A 31 -5.49 -8.54 10.24
N SER A 32 -6.29 -8.62 9.19
CA SER A 32 -5.96 -9.37 7.98
C SER A 32 -4.68 -8.85 7.31
N CYS A 33 -4.49 -7.53 7.24
CA CYS A 33 -3.27 -6.92 6.70
C CYS A 33 -2.02 -7.32 7.51
N VAL A 34 -2.10 -7.27 8.84
CA VAL A 34 -1.01 -7.71 9.73
C VAL A 34 -0.68 -9.19 9.50
N ALA A 35 -1.70 -10.04 9.47
CA ALA A 35 -1.51 -11.48 9.23
C ALA A 35 -0.89 -11.75 7.85
N GLN A 36 -1.30 -11.01 6.80
CA GLN A 36 -0.70 -11.11 5.48
C GLN A 36 0.77 -10.71 5.47
N TYR A 37 1.17 -9.63 6.14
CA TYR A 37 2.57 -9.23 6.23
C TYR A 37 3.43 -10.33 6.84
N ILE A 38 3.00 -10.91 7.97
CA ILE A 38 3.73 -12.00 8.64
C ILE A 38 3.73 -13.25 7.76
N ALA A 39 2.61 -13.60 7.15
CA ALA A 39 2.51 -14.75 6.24
C ALA A 39 3.41 -14.63 5.01
N CYS A 40 3.60 -13.41 4.50
CA CYS A 40 4.54 -13.12 3.41
C CYS A 40 6.01 -13.07 3.85
N GLY A 41 6.32 -13.40 5.11
CA GLY A 41 7.69 -13.52 5.60
C GLY A 41 8.23 -12.29 6.34
N LEU A 42 7.38 -11.30 6.66
CA LEU A 42 7.80 -10.22 7.53
C LEU A 42 7.97 -10.76 8.96
N ASP A 43 9.20 -10.72 9.46
CA ASP A 43 9.55 -11.19 10.79
C ASP A 43 9.36 -10.05 11.82
N PRO A 44 8.36 -10.16 12.72
CA PRO A 44 8.09 -9.10 13.71
C PRO A 44 9.18 -8.98 14.78
N ASP A 45 10.05 -9.97 14.94
CA ASP A 45 11.19 -9.89 15.86
C ASP A 45 12.36 -9.08 15.28
N ARG A 46 12.33 -8.82 13.96
CA ARG A 46 13.37 -8.11 13.22
C ARG A 46 12.95 -6.73 12.73
N CYS A 47 11.70 -6.32 13.01
CA CYS A 47 11.17 -5.02 12.60
C CYS A 47 10.12 -4.53 13.59
N GLN A 48 9.70 -3.26 13.43
CA GLN A 48 8.61 -2.70 14.21
C GLN A 48 7.31 -2.81 13.38
N LEU A 49 6.48 -3.82 13.66
CA LEU A 49 5.16 -3.99 13.03
C LEU A 49 4.06 -3.52 13.99
N PHE A 50 3.30 -2.51 13.61
CA PHE A 50 2.27 -1.91 14.46
C PHE A 50 1.09 -1.38 13.65
N VAL A 51 -0.02 -1.05 14.33
CA VAL A 51 -1.15 -0.33 13.75
C VAL A 51 -0.97 1.16 14.02
N GLN A 52 -1.19 2.00 13.02
CA GLN A 52 -0.98 3.44 13.08
C GLN A 52 -1.72 4.09 14.26
N SER A 53 -2.97 3.73 14.49
CA SER A 53 -3.79 4.27 15.59
C SER A 53 -3.29 3.87 17.00
N HIS A 54 -2.43 2.86 17.10
CA HIS A 54 -1.84 2.47 18.39
C HIS A 54 -0.73 3.43 18.86
N VAL A 55 -0.27 4.32 17.98
CA VAL A 55 0.76 5.32 18.27
C VAL A 55 0.17 6.71 18.06
N THR A 56 -0.33 7.33 19.13
CA THR A 56 -1.03 8.63 19.09
C THR A 56 -0.21 9.76 18.49
N GLY A 57 1.12 9.62 18.52
CA GLY A 57 2.05 10.59 17.96
C GLY A 57 1.82 10.90 16.47
N HIS A 58 1.25 9.99 15.70
CA HIS A 58 0.90 10.21 14.29
C HIS A 58 -0.09 11.37 14.13
N THR A 59 -1.19 11.33 14.88
CA THR A 59 -2.21 12.38 14.83
C THR A 59 -1.75 13.68 15.49
N GLU A 60 -0.94 13.60 16.56
CA GLU A 60 -0.36 14.76 17.20
C GLU A 60 0.57 15.51 16.25
N LEU A 61 1.52 14.81 15.63
CA LEU A 61 2.45 15.43 14.69
C LEU A 61 1.73 15.91 13.43
N ALA A 62 0.75 15.15 12.93
CA ALA A 62 -0.05 15.56 11.79
C ALA A 62 -0.72 16.91 12.02
N TRP A 63 -1.33 17.14 13.21
CA TRP A 63 -1.92 18.44 13.53
C TRP A 63 -0.90 19.58 13.51
N LEU A 64 0.28 19.38 14.12
CA LEU A 64 1.32 20.39 14.15
C LEU A 64 1.83 20.73 12.74
N LEU A 65 1.99 19.72 11.89
CA LEU A 65 2.38 19.90 10.49
C LEU A 65 1.27 20.56 9.67
N CYS A 66 -0.01 20.23 9.93
CA CYS A 66 -1.15 20.90 9.29
C CYS A 66 -1.11 22.42 9.48
N CYS A 67 -0.77 22.90 10.69
CA CYS A 67 -0.63 24.33 10.99
C CYS A 67 0.50 25.01 10.20
N MET A 68 1.39 24.23 9.60
CA MET A 68 2.51 24.72 8.79
C MET A 68 2.34 24.47 7.29
N THR A 69 1.29 23.76 6.90
CA THR A 69 1.04 23.38 5.50
C THR A 69 0.13 24.40 4.83
N PRO A 70 0.60 25.08 3.75
CA PRO A 70 -0.28 25.93 2.97
C PRO A 70 -1.41 25.13 2.31
N LEU A 71 -2.62 25.63 2.39
CA LEU A 71 -3.80 24.99 1.78
C LEU A 71 -3.61 24.72 0.29
N GLY A 72 -2.97 25.66 -0.42
CA GLY A 72 -2.68 25.52 -1.84
C GLY A 72 -1.77 24.33 -2.19
N ASP A 73 -0.87 23.92 -1.27
CA ASP A 73 -0.02 22.74 -1.51
C ASP A 73 -0.89 21.48 -1.55
N LEU A 74 -1.83 21.35 -0.63
CA LEU A 74 -2.76 20.21 -0.56
C LEU A 74 -3.74 20.17 -1.75
N GLN A 75 -4.25 21.32 -2.15
CA GLN A 75 -5.16 21.42 -3.30
C GLN A 75 -4.47 21.10 -4.64
N ARG A 76 -3.16 21.23 -4.72
CA ARG A 76 -2.36 20.87 -5.91
C ARG A 76 -2.04 19.39 -6.01
N MET A 77 -2.28 18.60 -4.97
CA MET A 77 -2.03 17.16 -4.98
C MET A 77 -2.83 16.45 -6.08
N THR A 78 -2.15 15.66 -6.90
CA THR A 78 -2.76 14.97 -8.05
C THR A 78 -3.91 14.07 -7.63
N GLN A 79 -3.73 13.28 -6.59
CA GLN A 79 -4.78 12.38 -6.09
C GLN A 79 -6.00 13.13 -5.55
N PHE A 80 -5.81 14.31 -4.96
CA PHE A 80 -6.95 15.15 -4.55
C PHE A 80 -7.74 15.63 -5.77
N LYS A 81 -7.05 16.14 -6.80
CA LYS A 81 -7.68 16.59 -8.06
C LYS A 81 -8.41 15.46 -8.78
N GLU A 82 -7.81 14.29 -8.90
CA GLU A 82 -8.42 13.13 -9.55
C GLU A 82 -9.68 12.65 -8.84
N LYS A 83 -9.64 12.55 -7.51
CA LYS A 83 -10.80 12.13 -6.73
C LYS A 83 -11.91 13.18 -6.70
N THR A 84 -11.58 14.46 -6.80
CA THR A 84 -12.57 15.54 -6.87
C THR A 84 -13.19 15.65 -8.28
N SER A 85 -12.39 15.51 -9.35
CA SER A 85 -12.89 15.58 -10.74
C SER A 85 -13.80 14.41 -11.10
N ARG A 86 -13.47 13.18 -10.67
CA ARG A 86 -14.35 12.01 -10.86
C ARG A 86 -15.73 12.18 -10.22
N LYS A 87 -15.82 12.90 -9.09
CA LYS A 87 -17.09 13.18 -8.41
C LYS A 87 -17.89 14.29 -9.09
N SER A 88 -17.26 15.28 -9.67
CA SER A 88 -17.94 16.36 -10.42
C SER A 88 -18.66 15.84 -11.66
N SER A 89 -18.15 14.81 -12.32
CA SER A 89 -18.80 14.19 -13.49
C SER A 89 -20.03 13.34 -13.12
N VAL A 90 -20.11 12.82 -11.89
CA VAL A 90 -21.26 12.03 -11.41
C VAL A 90 -22.39 12.90 -10.84
N THR A 91 -22.08 14.11 -10.35
CA THR A 91 -23.07 15.02 -9.76
C THR A 91 -23.72 15.96 -10.77
N ALA A 92 -23.27 16.00 -12.02
CA ALA A 92 -23.87 16.82 -13.07
C ALA A 92 -25.28 16.36 -13.47
N ASP A 93 -25.68 15.13 -13.10
CA ASP A 93 -26.99 14.54 -13.43
C ASP A 93 -27.98 14.50 -12.25
N LEU A 94 -27.63 15.09 -11.08
CA LEU A 94 -28.52 15.08 -9.91
C LEU A 94 -28.94 16.51 -9.53
N ASP A 95 -30.24 16.72 -9.63
CA ASP A 95 -31.00 17.95 -9.29
C ASP A 95 -30.65 18.49 -7.90
N SER A 96 -30.52 19.80 -7.80
CA SER A 96 -29.92 20.61 -6.73
C SER A 96 -30.77 20.79 -5.45
N THR A 97 -31.63 19.83 -5.07
CA THR A 97 -32.59 20.01 -3.98
C THR A 97 -32.48 19.05 -2.79
N GLN A 98 -31.37 18.33 -2.59
CA GLN A 98 -31.20 17.55 -1.36
C GLN A 98 -30.00 18.00 -0.53
N THR A 99 -30.29 18.88 0.41
CA THR A 99 -29.46 19.27 1.55
C THR A 99 -29.15 18.10 2.48
N ALA A 100 -27.86 18.01 2.88
CA ALA A 100 -27.36 17.49 4.15
C ALA A 100 -28.08 16.25 4.74
N GLY A 101 -27.79 15.08 4.20
CA GLY A 101 -28.04 13.81 4.87
C GLY A 101 -26.86 12.88 4.66
N TYR A 102 -26.37 12.24 5.71
CA TYR A 102 -25.38 11.17 5.62
C TYR A 102 -25.95 10.02 4.78
N SER A 103 -25.74 10.08 3.48
CA SER A 103 -26.16 9.03 2.56
C SER A 103 -25.06 7.98 2.46
N THR A 104 -25.33 6.77 2.91
CA THR A 104 -24.46 5.58 2.82
C THR A 104 -24.53 4.90 1.45
N GLY A 105 -24.83 5.63 0.37
CA GLY A 105 -24.90 5.09 -1.01
C GLY A 105 -24.18 6.03 -1.99
N ALA A 106 -23.27 5.51 -2.74
CA ALA A 106 -22.63 5.94 -4.02
C ALA A 106 -22.28 7.42 -4.27
N GLY A 107 -22.29 8.28 -3.26
CA GLY A 107 -21.99 9.72 -3.38
C GLY A 107 -21.39 10.28 -2.10
N HIS A 108 -20.25 9.72 -1.61
CA HIS A 108 -19.59 10.27 -0.43
C HIS A 108 -19.07 11.68 -0.74
N ALA A 109 -19.54 12.67 0.03
CA ALA A 109 -19.00 14.02 -0.01
C ALA A 109 -17.47 13.99 0.17
N ILE A 110 -16.77 14.93 -0.45
CA ILE A 110 -15.33 15.10 -0.23
C ILE A 110 -15.15 15.56 1.21
N ASN A 111 -14.59 14.69 2.04
CA ASN A 111 -14.31 15.03 3.43
C ASN A 111 -12.93 15.67 3.59
N SER A 112 -12.72 16.38 4.71
CA SER A 112 -11.43 17.02 5.02
C SER A 112 -10.28 16.01 5.14
N GLY A 113 -10.55 14.77 5.55
CA GLY A 113 -9.54 13.71 5.60
C GLY A 113 -8.90 13.44 4.25
N LEU A 114 -9.67 13.52 3.15
CA LEU A 114 -9.15 13.37 1.80
C LEU A 114 -8.20 14.52 1.39
N LEU A 115 -8.36 15.71 1.95
CA LEU A 115 -7.44 16.83 1.74
C LEU A 115 -6.20 16.72 2.63
N MET A 116 -6.38 16.23 3.87
CA MET A 116 -5.36 16.30 4.93
C MET A 116 -4.47 15.06 5.02
N TYR A 117 -4.86 13.91 4.41
CA TYR A 117 -4.09 12.67 4.55
C TYR A 117 -2.62 12.77 4.10
N PRO A 118 -2.20 13.63 3.14
CA PRO A 118 -0.78 13.76 2.80
C PRO A 118 0.06 14.30 3.97
N VAL A 119 -0.55 15.12 4.83
CA VAL A 119 0.10 15.61 6.05
C VAL A 119 0.20 14.52 7.12
N LEU A 120 -0.82 13.67 7.23
CA LEU A 120 -0.75 12.48 8.10
C LEU A 120 0.35 11.52 7.61
N MET A 121 0.49 11.30 6.30
CA MET A 121 1.59 10.51 5.74
C MET A 121 2.96 11.15 6.03
N ALA A 122 3.07 12.48 5.95
CA ALA A 122 4.30 13.15 6.35
C ALA A 122 4.61 12.93 7.85
N ALA A 123 3.59 12.96 8.70
CA ALA A 123 3.76 12.65 10.12
C ALA A 123 4.20 11.19 10.34
N ASP A 124 3.64 10.22 9.61
CA ASP A 124 4.03 8.81 9.67
C ASP A 124 5.52 8.60 9.40
N ILE A 125 6.09 9.40 8.52
CA ILE A 125 7.51 9.32 8.13
C ILE A 125 8.40 10.10 9.11
N LEU A 126 8.05 11.35 9.38
CA LEU A 126 8.88 12.26 10.19
C LEU A 126 8.91 11.90 11.67
N LEU A 127 7.87 11.25 12.18
CA LEU A 127 7.78 10.79 13.56
C LEU A 127 8.90 9.81 13.93
N TYR A 128 9.42 9.08 12.95
CA TYR A 128 10.49 8.10 13.14
C TYR A 128 11.86 8.61 12.66
N ASN A 129 11.94 9.83 12.10
CA ASN A 129 13.12 10.34 11.41
C ASN A 129 13.65 9.32 10.38
N ALA A 130 12.74 8.83 9.54
CA ALA A 130 13.08 7.86 8.51
C ALA A 130 14.10 8.45 7.52
N GLN A 131 15.16 7.69 7.25
CA GLN A 131 16.19 8.08 6.28
C GLN A 131 15.77 7.77 4.85
N ALA A 132 15.12 6.61 4.69
CA ALA A 132 14.68 6.11 3.41
C ALA A 132 13.23 5.62 3.50
N VAL A 133 12.44 5.92 2.49
CA VAL A 133 11.02 5.52 2.42
C VAL A 133 10.79 4.81 1.11
N PRO A 134 10.45 3.49 1.13
CA PRO A 134 10.06 2.78 -0.07
C PRO A 134 8.75 3.35 -0.64
N VAL A 135 8.81 3.92 -1.82
CA VAL A 135 7.64 4.53 -2.46
C VAL A 135 7.52 4.11 -3.92
N GLY A 136 6.28 3.90 -4.37
CA GLY A 136 5.95 3.80 -5.78
C GLY A 136 5.87 5.19 -6.43
N GLU A 137 5.81 5.21 -7.77
CA GLU A 137 5.71 6.46 -8.55
C GLU A 137 4.53 7.35 -8.12
N ASP A 138 3.39 6.73 -7.78
CA ASP A 138 2.16 7.39 -7.35
C ASP A 138 2.27 8.08 -5.98
N GLN A 139 3.29 7.73 -5.19
CA GLN A 139 3.53 8.30 -3.86
C GLN A 139 4.67 9.34 -3.84
N LYS A 140 5.35 9.56 -4.95
CA LYS A 140 6.47 10.52 -5.02
C LYS A 140 6.05 11.92 -4.58
N GLN A 141 4.90 12.41 -5.07
CA GLN A 141 4.41 13.74 -4.72
C GLN A 141 4.12 13.89 -3.21
N HIS A 142 3.64 12.84 -2.55
CA HIS A 142 3.44 12.85 -1.10
C HIS A 142 4.75 12.90 -0.34
N LEU A 143 5.77 12.16 -0.82
CA LEU A 143 7.08 12.19 -0.21
C LEU A 143 7.76 13.56 -0.39
N GLU A 144 7.60 14.22 -1.54
CA GLU A 144 8.09 15.60 -1.74
C GLU A 144 7.42 16.57 -0.75
N LEU A 145 6.09 16.49 -0.56
CA LEU A 145 5.42 17.29 0.47
C LEU A 145 6.00 17.02 1.87
N CYS A 146 6.30 15.77 2.19
CA CYS A 146 6.93 15.41 3.46
C CYS A 146 8.30 16.06 3.61
N ARG A 147 9.13 16.04 2.56
CA ARG A 147 10.46 16.69 2.52
C ARG A 147 10.36 18.19 2.71
N ASP A 148 9.43 18.83 2.01
CA ASP A 148 9.16 20.28 2.12
C ASP A 148 8.74 20.66 3.54
N LEU A 149 7.87 19.87 4.17
CA LEU A 149 7.44 20.11 5.55
C LEU A 149 8.56 19.94 6.54
N ALA A 150 9.41 18.92 6.36
CA ALA A 150 10.59 18.71 7.20
C ALA A 150 11.55 19.90 7.10
N GLN A 151 11.84 20.36 5.88
CA GLN A 151 12.72 21.49 5.63
C GLN A 151 12.13 22.81 6.17
N ARG A 152 10.83 23.04 5.95
CA ARG A 152 10.11 24.22 6.47
C ARG A 152 10.16 24.27 8.00
N PHE A 153 9.96 23.14 8.66
CA PHE A 153 10.07 23.04 10.11
C PHE A 153 11.49 23.35 10.58
N ASN A 154 12.50 22.70 9.98
CA ASN A 154 13.90 22.87 10.34
C ASN A 154 14.36 24.32 10.17
N ASN A 155 13.96 24.97 9.08
CA ASN A 155 14.31 26.39 8.83
C ASN A 155 13.61 27.33 9.81
N ARG A 156 12.36 27.05 10.20
CA ARG A 156 11.60 27.94 11.10
C ARG A 156 12.01 27.81 12.56
N TYR A 157 12.28 26.60 13.02
CA TYR A 157 12.47 26.31 14.45
C TYR A 157 13.89 25.85 14.80
N SER A 158 14.51 25.06 14.04
CA SER A 158 15.87 24.53 13.99
C SER A 158 15.88 23.06 13.57
N GLU A 159 17.03 22.54 13.20
CA GLU A 159 17.21 21.17 12.74
C GLU A 159 16.61 20.14 13.71
N THR A 160 15.59 19.41 13.27
CA THR A 160 14.79 18.46 14.07
C THR A 160 14.50 17.18 13.29
N PHE A 161 14.00 17.35 12.08
CA PHE A 161 13.64 16.24 11.20
C PHE A 161 14.78 15.93 10.23
N GLN A 162 15.06 14.65 10.06
CA GLN A 162 15.82 14.17 8.93
C GLN A 162 14.95 14.27 7.68
N ILE A 163 15.50 14.77 6.58
CA ILE A 163 14.80 14.83 5.30
C ILE A 163 14.87 13.45 4.67
N PRO A 164 13.72 12.76 4.47
CA PRO A 164 13.70 11.40 3.97
C PRO A 164 14.06 11.34 2.48
N GLU A 165 14.76 10.27 2.08
CA GLU A 165 15.05 10.00 0.67
C GLU A 165 14.12 8.91 0.12
N PRO A 166 13.66 9.01 -1.13
CA PRO A 166 12.91 7.96 -1.77
C PRO A 166 13.78 6.72 -1.97
N PHE A 167 13.35 5.58 -1.48
CA PHE A 167 13.95 4.29 -1.79
C PHE A 167 13.13 3.65 -2.91
N ILE A 168 13.69 3.63 -4.11
CA ILE A 168 13.07 2.98 -5.26
C ILE A 168 13.71 1.60 -5.35
N PRO A 169 13.00 0.51 -5.01
CA PRO A 169 13.53 -0.84 -5.19
C PRO A 169 13.94 -1.05 -6.65
N ALA A 170 15.03 -1.78 -6.87
CA ALA A 170 15.35 -2.27 -8.21
C ALA A 170 14.09 -2.96 -8.76
N ALA A 171 13.70 -2.60 -9.99
CA ALA A 171 12.43 -2.96 -10.58
C ALA A 171 12.13 -4.45 -10.44
N GLY A 172 11.15 -4.81 -9.61
CA GLY A 172 10.52 -6.12 -9.68
C GLY A 172 9.76 -6.26 -11.02
N ALA A 173 9.40 -7.48 -11.38
CA ALA A 173 8.63 -7.74 -12.59
C ALA A 173 7.38 -6.84 -12.64
N ARG A 174 7.22 -6.11 -13.74
CA ARG A 174 6.08 -5.20 -13.96
C ARG A 174 4.87 -6.01 -14.41
N ILE A 175 4.26 -6.73 -13.47
CA ILE A 175 3.11 -7.61 -13.74
C ILE A 175 1.93 -6.78 -14.24
N LYS A 176 1.33 -7.25 -15.33
CA LYS A 176 0.19 -6.64 -15.99
C LYS A 176 -1.11 -7.35 -15.64
N SER A 177 -2.25 -6.68 -15.89
CA SER A 177 -3.58 -7.26 -15.77
C SER A 177 -3.72 -8.52 -16.62
N LEU A 178 -4.38 -9.55 -16.10
CA LEU A 178 -4.66 -10.78 -16.85
C LEU A 178 -5.72 -10.58 -17.94
N GLN A 179 -6.58 -9.58 -17.79
CA GLN A 179 -7.66 -9.30 -18.73
C GLN A 179 -7.34 -8.15 -19.69
N GLU A 180 -6.45 -7.25 -19.28
CA GLU A 180 -6.02 -6.11 -20.09
C GLU A 180 -4.49 -5.93 -19.96
N PRO A 181 -3.69 -6.74 -20.69
CA PRO A 181 -2.22 -6.79 -20.53
C PRO A 181 -1.48 -5.49 -20.89
N SER A 182 -2.15 -4.49 -21.42
CA SER A 182 -1.64 -3.11 -21.60
C SER A 182 -1.55 -2.34 -20.28
N LYS A 183 -2.41 -2.69 -19.29
CA LYS A 183 -2.48 -2.04 -17.99
C LYS A 183 -1.72 -2.81 -16.91
N LYS A 184 -1.27 -2.09 -15.88
CA LYS A 184 -0.70 -2.71 -14.67
C LYS A 184 -1.77 -3.51 -13.92
N MET A 185 -1.41 -4.69 -13.38
CA MET A 185 -2.28 -5.42 -12.44
C MET A 185 -2.61 -4.54 -11.23
N SER A 186 -3.88 -4.40 -10.91
CA SER A 186 -4.36 -3.53 -9.82
C SER A 186 -5.41 -4.21 -8.98
N LYS A 187 -5.29 -4.08 -7.65
CA LYS A 187 -6.31 -4.58 -6.71
C LYS A 187 -7.65 -3.84 -6.80
N SER A 188 -7.66 -2.64 -7.39
CA SER A 188 -8.85 -1.81 -7.59
C SER A 188 -9.49 -1.98 -8.97
N ASP A 189 -9.06 -2.98 -9.75
CA ASP A 189 -9.70 -3.31 -11.01
C ASP A 189 -11.12 -3.83 -10.75
N GLU A 190 -12.10 -3.31 -11.47
CA GLU A 190 -13.51 -3.76 -11.38
C GLU A 190 -13.69 -5.20 -11.84
N ASN A 191 -12.84 -5.66 -12.76
CA ASN A 191 -12.82 -7.05 -13.19
C ASN A 191 -11.95 -7.89 -12.24
N HIS A 192 -12.59 -8.60 -11.31
CA HIS A 192 -11.91 -9.48 -10.37
C HIS A 192 -11.04 -10.58 -11.01
N ASN A 193 -11.25 -10.92 -12.29
CA ASN A 193 -10.37 -11.87 -13.00
C ASN A 193 -9.07 -11.23 -13.51
N ALA A 194 -8.95 -9.91 -13.45
CA ALA A 194 -7.76 -9.17 -13.90
C ALA A 194 -6.56 -9.30 -12.96
N THR A 195 -6.80 -9.66 -11.68
CA THR A 195 -5.79 -9.63 -10.61
C THR A 195 -5.77 -10.93 -9.82
N ILE A 196 -4.57 -11.50 -9.63
CA ILE A 196 -4.36 -12.61 -8.68
C ILE A 196 -4.06 -11.99 -7.32
N PHE A 197 -4.87 -12.32 -6.32
CA PHE A 197 -4.64 -11.94 -4.93
C PHE A 197 -3.85 -13.04 -4.21
N ILE A 198 -3.00 -12.66 -3.27
CA ILE A 198 -2.16 -13.61 -2.51
C ILE A 198 -2.97 -14.63 -1.69
N LEU A 199 -4.22 -14.30 -1.36
CA LEU A 199 -5.15 -15.17 -0.63
C LEU A 199 -6.18 -15.85 -1.54
N ASP A 200 -6.04 -15.76 -2.85
CA ASP A 200 -6.95 -16.47 -3.77
C ASP A 200 -6.81 -17.99 -3.58
N GLU A 201 -7.96 -18.67 -3.52
CA GLU A 201 -8.00 -20.13 -3.48
C GLU A 201 -7.48 -20.74 -4.80
N PRO A 202 -6.91 -21.97 -4.80
CA PRO A 202 -6.34 -22.60 -5.98
C PRO A 202 -7.27 -22.63 -7.19
N GLN A 203 -8.56 -22.89 -6.95
CA GLN A 203 -9.56 -22.92 -8.02
C GLN A 203 -9.81 -21.54 -8.64
N VAL A 204 -9.71 -20.48 -7.81
CA VAL A 204 -9.84 -19.09 -8.25
C VAL A 204 -8.62 -18.70 -9.08
N ILE A 205 -7.40 -19.02 -8.62
CA ILE A 205 -6.16 -18.83 -9.38
C ILE A 205 -6.23 -19.50 -10.73
N LYS A 206 -6.63 -20.80 -10.74
CA LYS A 206 -6.80 -21.57 -11.98
C LYS A 206 -7.77 -20.88 -12.93
N LYS A 207 -8.95 -20.48 -12.45
CA LYS A 207 -9.94 -19.77 -13.29
C LYS A 207 -9.36 -18.49 -13.89
N LYS A 208 -8.69 -17.67 -13.09
CA LYS A 208 -8.09 -16.39 -13.51
C LYS A 208 -7.02 -16.58 -14.58
N ILE A 209 -6.07 -17.50 -14.35
CA ILE A 209 -4.97 -17.76 -15.30
C ILE A 209 -5.50 -18.40 -16.59
N MET A 210 -6.39 -19.38 -16.50
CA MET A 210 -6.94 -20.03 -17.69
C MET A 210 -7.76 -19.06 -18.56
N SER A 211 -8.46 -18.08 -17.93
CA SER A 211 -9.22 -17.04 -18.64
C SER A 211 -8.39 -15.81 -19.02
N ALA A 212 -7.09 -15.77 -18.72
CA ALA A 212 -6.24 -14.65 -19.08
C ALA A 212 -6.23 -14.42 -20.60
N VAL A 213 -6.31 -13.14 -21.00
CA VAL A 213 -6.36 -12.74 -22.41
C VAL A 213 -5.01 -13.02 -23.08
N THR A 214 -5.06 -13.67 -24.22
CA THR A 214 -3.92 -13.95 -25.10
C THR A 214 -4.32 -13.69 -26.56
N ASP A 215 -3.33 -13.50 -27.42
CA ASP A 215 -3.55 -13.45 -28.87
C ASP A 215 -4.07 -14.79 -29.45
N SER A 216 -4.44 -14.80 -30.72
CA SER A 216 -4.93 -15.99 -31.42
C SER A 216 -3.82 -16.91 -31.97
N GLY A 217 -2.54 -16.61 -31.69
CA GLY A 217 -1.41 -17.42 -32.12
C GLY A 217 -1.15 -18.64 -31.24
N SER A 218 0.00 -19.28 -31.44
CA SER A 218 0.48 -20.42 -30.65
C SER A 218 1.91 -20.25 -30.14
N GLU A 219 2.65 -19.26 -30.63
CA GLU A 219 4.05 -19.02 -30.28
C GLU A 219 4.16 -18.41 -28.89
N ILE A 220 4.99 -19.02 -28.05
CA ILE A 220 5.26 -18.56 -26.67
C ILE A 220 6.58 -17.82 -26.66
N GLN A 221 6.52 -16.51 -26.87
CA GLN A 221 7.66 -15.59 -26.88
C GLN A 221 7.26 -14.23 -26.30
N VAL A 222 8.21 -13.56 -25.65
CA VAL A 222 8.05 -12.17 -25.19
C VAL A 222 8.20 -11.25 -26.41
N ARG A 223 7.07 -10.63 -26.79
CA ARG A 223 7.02 -9.71 -27.93
C ARG A 223 6.00 -8.60 -27.67
N GLU A 224 6.20 -7.44 -28.30
CA GLU A 224 5.30 -6.29 -28.16
C GLU A 224 3.88 -6.58 -28.68
N ASP A 225 3.77 -7.36 -29.76
CA ASP A 225 2.50 -7.79 -30.34
C ASP A 225 1.80 -8.92 -29.56
N LYS A 226 2.45 -9.48 -28.52
CA LYS A 226 1.95 -10.56 -27.67
C LYS A 226 1.92 -10.18 -26.19
N PRO A 227 1.27 -9.08 -25.77
CA PRO A 227 1.36 -8.58 -24.41
C PRO A 227 0.80 -9.56 -23.36
N GLY A 228 -0.21 -10.36 -23.73
CA GLY A 228 -0.80 -11.38 -22.83
C GLY A 228 0.17 -12.50 -22.50
N ILE A 229 0.79 -13.09 -23.51
CA ILE A 229 1.80 -14.16 -23.35
C ILE A 229 3.03 -13.63 -22.64
N SER A 230 3.51 -12.44 -23.02
CA SER A 230 4.64 -11.78 -22.36
C SER A 230 4.41 -11.58 -20.87
N ASN A 231 3.18 -11.21 -20.48
CA ASN A 231 2.80 -11.07 -19.07
C ASN A 231 2.78 -12.42 -18.34
N LEU A 232 2.22 -13.48 -18.94
CA LEU A 232 2.19 -14.81 -18.31
C LEU A 232 3.60 -15.36 -18.11
N LEU A 233 4.51 -15.17 -19.08
CA LEU A 233 5.91 -15.55 -18.94
C LEU A 233 6.61 -14.74 -17.83
N GLN A 234 6.33 -13.43 -17.71
CA GLN A 234 6.87 -12.60 -16.64
C GLN A 234 6.38 -13.05 -15.25
N ILE A 235 5.10 -13.41 -15.13
CA ILE A 235 4.57 -13.97 -13.88
C ILE A 235 5.28 -15.28 -13.55
N HIS A 236 5.45 -16.16 -14.53
CA HIS A 236 6.14 -17.44 -14.35
C HIS A 236 7.59 -17.23 -13.90
N ALA A 237 8.33 -16.37 -14.61
CA ALA A 237 9.72 -16.03 -14.28
C ALA A 237 9.84 -15.45 -12.85
N ALA A 238 8.95 -14.51 -12.49
CA ALA A 238 8.93 -13.90 -11.16
C ALA A 238 8.61 -14.91 -10.05
N THR A 239 7.79 -15.93 -10.35
CA THR A 239 7.38 -16.95 -9.38
C THR A 239 8.45 -18.04 -9.20
N THR A 240 9.14 -18.43 -10.28
CA THR A 240 10.07 -19.56 -10.26
C THR A 240 11.54 -19.17 -10.21
N GLY A 241 11.87 -17.91 -10.49
CA GLY A 241 13.24 -17.43 -10.65
C GLY A 241 13.92 -17.86 -11.96
N ARG A 242 13.20 -18.53 -12.87
CA ARG A 242 13.72 -18.92 -14.21
C ARG A 242 13.81 -17.71 -15.12
N SER A 243 14.76 -17.72 -16.05
CA SER A 243 14.86 -16.68 -17.07
C SER A 243 13.75 -16.81 -18.12
N ILE A 244 13.47 -15.71 -18.82
CA ILE A 244 12.49 -15.71 -19.91
C ILE A 244 12.91 -16.66 -21.02
N GLU A 245 14.21 -16.66 -21.38
CA GLU A 245 14.77 -17.51 -22.42
C GLU A 245 14.62 -19.01 -22.12
N GLU A 246 14.81 -19.39 -20.84
CA GLU A 246 14.58 -20.78 -20.39
C GLU A 246 13.11 -21.17 -20.54
N LEU A 247 12.18 -20.24 -20.22
CA LEU A 247 10.74 -20.50 -20.34
C LEU A 247 10.30 -20.57 -21.80
N GLU A 248 10.79 -19.69 -22.67
CA GLU A 248 10.51 -19.74 -24.11
C GLU A 248 11.01 -21.05 -24.74
N ALA A 249 12.22 -21.49 -24.39
CA ALA A 249 12.76 -22.76 -24.84
C ALA A 249 11.95 -23.96 -24.34
N ARG A 250 11.51 -23.93 -23.07
CA ARG A 250 10.71 -24.99 -22.46
C ARG A 250 9.33 -25.15 -23.11
N PHE A 251 8.68 -24.04 -23.42
CA PHE A 251 7.30 -24.03 -23.95
C PHE A 251 7.25 -23.94 -25.48
N GLY A 252 8.40 -23.90 -26.15
CA GLY A 252 8.47 -23.85 -27.61
C GLY A 252 7.68 -25.01 -28.26
N GLY A 253 6.67 -24.66 -29.07
CA GLY A 253 5.83 -25.63 -29.76
C GLY A 253 4.70 -26.26 -28.93
N LEU A 254 4.55 -25.94 -27.62
CA LEU A 254 3.54 -26.59 -26.75
C LEU A 254 2.19 -25.88 -26.70
N GLY A 255 2.08 -24.67 -27.22
CA GLY A 255 0.84 -23.88 -27.19
C GLY A 255 0.46 -23.31 -25.81
N TYR A 256 -0.45 -22.34 -25.81
CA TYR A 256 -0.79 -21.51 -24.64
C TYR A 256 -1.41 -22.29 -23.47
N GLY A 257 -2.12 -23.40 -23.76
CA GLY A 257 -2.71 -24.24 -22.74
C GLY A 257 -1.67 -24.88 -21.80
N ALA A 258 -0.54 -25.30 -22.34
CA ALA A 258 0.56 -25.88 -21.56
C ALA A 258 1.20 -24.85 -20.65
N LEU A 259 1.50 -23.64 -21.17
CA LEU A 259 2.01 -22.53 -20.36
C LEU A 259 1.04 -22.15 -19.23
N LYS A 260 -0.23 -21.97 -19.55
CA LYS A 260 -1.25 -21.61 -18.54
C LYS A 260 -1.41 -22.69 -17.48
N GLY A 261 -1.39 -23.97 -17.88
CA GLY A 261 -1.46 -25.10 -16.95
C GLY A 261 -0.31 -25.10 -15.94
N GLU A 262 0.94 -25.05 -16.45
CA GLU A 262 2.11 -25.01 -15.55
C GLU A 262 2.15 -23.70 -14.70
N LEU A 263 1.73 -22.57 -15.27
CA LEU A 263 1.64 -21.31 -14.54
C LEU A 263 0.67 -21.41 -13.35
N VAL A 264 -0.45 -22.10 -13.51
CA VAL A 264 -1.37 -22.35 -12.38
C VAL A 264 -0.65 -23.10 -11.28
N ASP A 265 0.05 -24.18 -11.63
CA ASP A 265 0.71 -25.04 -10.64
C ASP A 265 1.81 -24.28 -9.88
N VAL A 266 2.64 -23.51 -10.57
CA VAL A 266 3.73 -22.76 -9.91
C VAL A 266 3.20 -21.60 -9.07
N VAL A 267 2.16 -20.90 -9.50
CA VAL A 267 1.56 -19.81 -8.72
C VAL A 267 0.84 -20.35 -7.49
N VAL A 268 0.08 -21.44 -7.62
CA VAL A 268 -0.56 -22.10 -6.48
C VAL A 268 0.48 -22.57 -5.49
N ALA A 269 1.52 -23.25 -5.94
CA ALA A 269 2.60 -23.74 -5.07
C ALA A 269 3.33 -22.61 -4.32
N ALA A 270 3.52 -21.46 -4.97
CA ALA A 270 4.15 -20.30 -4.35
C ALA A 270 3.26 -19.60 -3.31
N LEU A 271 1.93 -19.55 -3.54
CA LEU A 271 1.00 -18.86 -2.65
C LEU A 271 0.41 -19.75 -1.55
N ASP A 272 0.44 -21.07 -1.69
CA ASP A 272 -0.12 -22.01 -0.73
C ASP A 272 0.49 -21.90 0.68
N PRO A 273 1.82 -21.82 0.86
CA PRO A 273 2.42 -21.61 2.17
C PRO A 273 1.97 -20.29 2.81
N VAL A 274 1.85 -19.22 2.02
CA VAL A 274 1.41 -17.89 2.49
C VAL A 274 -0.03 -17.96 2.96
N ARG A 275 -0.90 -18.59 2.19
CA ARG A 275 -2.32 -18.75 2.51
C ARG A 275 -2.50 -19.61 3.77
N THR A 276 -1.81 -20.74 3.85
CA THR A 276 -1.84 -21.61 5.04
C THR A 276 -1.42 -20.84 6.29
N ARG A 277 -0.27 -20.15 6.23
CA ARG A 277 0.23 -19.37 7.36
C ARG A 277 -0.71 -18.22 7.73
N TYR A 278 -1.33 -17.57 6.76
CA TYR A 278 -2.33 -16.54 7.01
C TYR A 278 -3.53 -17.08 7.80
N HIS A 279 -4.08 -18.22 7.42
CA HIS A 279 -5.21 -18.82 8.12
C HIS A 279 -4.86 -19.24 9.55
N GLU A 280 -3.67 -19.81 9.80
CA GLU A 280 -3.18 -20.07 11.14
C GLU A 280 -3.12 -18.80 11.99
N LEU A 281 -2.52 -17.73 11.46
CA LEU A 281 -2.40 -16.45 12.15
C LEU A 281 -3.77 -15.82 12.47
N MET A 282 -4.72 -15.91 11.58
CA MET A 282 -6.07 -15.38 11.81
C MET A 282 -6.86 -16.16 12.86
N GLN A 283 -6.48 -17.41 13.15
CA GLN A 283 -7.01 -18.21 14.27
C GLN A 283 -6.34 -17.83 15.60
N ASP A 284 -5.08 -17.43 15.59
CA ASP A 284 -4.33 -16.99 16.79
C ASP A 284 -4.33 -15.47 16.94
N LYS A 285 -5.49 -14.92 17.33
CA LYS A 285 -5.65 -13.49 17.59
C LYS A 285 -4.78 -12.99 18.73
N SER A 286 -4.46 -13.85 19.69
CA SER A 286 -3.63 -13.48 20.86
C SER A 286 -2.19 -13.22 20.41
N TYR A 287 -1.66 -14.04 19.54
CA TYR A 287 -0.34 -13.82 18.93
C TYR A 287 -0.30 -12.51 18.13
N LEU A 288 -1.29 -12.27 17.24
CA LEU A 288 -1.34 -11.02 16.48
C LEU A 288 -1.40 -9.79 17.39
N GLN A 289 -2.19 -9.84 18.47
CA GLN A 289 -2.26 -8.76 19.45
C GLN A 289 -0.93 -8.53 20.17
N SER A 290 -0.23 -9.59 20.58
CA SER A 290 1.08 -9.48 21.24
C SER A 290 2.13 -8.84 20.32
N VAL A 291 2.18 -9.22 19.05
CA VAL A 291 3.05 -8.62 18.04
C VAL A 291 2.76 -7.13 17.88
N LEU A 292 1.49 -6.77 17.72
CA LEU A 292 1.07 -5.38 17.54
C LEU A 292 1.37 -4.52 18.78
N GLN A 293 1.18 -5.07 19.97
CA GLN A 293 1.49 -4.38 21.23
C GLN A 293 2.99 -4.14 21.38
N ALA A 294 3.82 -5.14 21.09
CA ALA A 294 5.28 -5.02 21.14
C ALA A 294 5.79 -3.99 20.15
N GLY A 295 5.33 -4.05 18.88
CA GLY A 295 5.70 -3.11 17.84
C GLY A 295 5.25 -1.69 18.15
N ALA A 296 4.01 -1.51 18.64
CA ALA A 296 3.48 -0.20 19.03
C ALA A 296 4.29 0.42 20.18
N LEU A 297 4.71 -0.38 21.17
CA LEU A 297 5.50 0.11 22.30
C LEU A 297 6.86 0.66 21.83
N GLN A 298 7.53 -0.03 20.93
CA GLN A 298 8.81 0.43 20.36
C GLN A 298 8.63 1.66 19.47
N ALA A 299 7.60 1.63 18.61
CA ALA A 299 7.24 2.77 17.77
C ALA A 299 6.91 4.01 18.62
N GLN A 300 6.13 3.86 19.69
CA GLN A 300 5.76 4.94 20.61
C GLN A 300 6.99 5.54 21.31
N LYS A 301 7.96 4.73 21.72
CA LYS A 301 9.22 5.24 22.32
C LYS A 301 9.98 6.15 21.35
N ARG A 302 10.07 5.76 20.07
CA ARG A 302 10.72 6.58 19.05
C ARG A 302 9.91 7.84 18.79
N ALA A 303 8.59 7.71 18.62
CA ALA A 303 7.66 8.80 18.42
C ALA A 303 7.74 9.86 19.53
N ASN A 304 7.74 9.44 20.78
CA ASN A 304 7.83 10.33 21.94
C ASN A 304 9.13 11.15 21.95
N ARG A 305 10.25 10.56 21.54
CA ARG A 305 11.54 11.27 21.45
C ARG A 305 11.50 12.41 20.43
N VAL A 306 10.87 12.16 19.28
CA VAL A 306 10.74 13.17 18.21
C VAL A 306 9.74 14.25 18.63
N LEU A 307 8.54 13.85 19.08
CA LEU A 307 7.50 14.78 19.55
C LEU A 307 7.98 15.70 20.67
N SER A 308 8.71 15.18 21.65
CA SER A 308 9.25 16.01 22.74
C SER A 308 10.19 17.10 22.23
N LYS A 309 10.98 16.84 21.18
CA LYS A 309 11.80 17.84 20.51
C LYS A 309 10.94 18.87 19.78
N VAL A 310 9.92 18.39 19.02
CA VAL A 310 8.99 19.24 18.27
C VAL A 310 8.24 20.18 19.21
N TYR A 311 7.64 19.65 20.28
CA TYR A 311 6.91 20.45 21.28
C TYR A 311 7.77 21.57 21.86
N ARG A 312 8.97 21.20 22.34
CA ARG A 312 9.91 22.18 22.92
C ARG A 312 10.28 23.28 21.92
N LYS A 313 10.54 22.92 20.65
CA LYS A 313 10.97 23.87 19.63
C LYS A 313 9.85 24.78 19.15
N MET A 314 8.62 24.28 19.13
CA MET A 314 7.42 25.07 18.83
C MET A 314 6.98 25.95 20.03
N GLY A 315 7.56 25.79 21.21
CA GLY A 315 7.20 26.55 22.41
C GLY A 315 5.95 26.01 23.13
N LEU A 316 5.57 24.77 22.85
CA LEU A 316 4.46 24.11 23.54
C LEU A 316 4.93 23.60 24.90
N VAL A 317 4.06 23.74 25.92
CA VAL A 317 4.31 23.13 27.23
C VAL A 317 4.17 21.62 27.08
N ALA A 318 5.27 20.91 27.20
CA ALA A 318 5.28 19.47 27.01
C ALA A 318 4.64 18.76 28.21
N PRO A 319 3.78 17.75 27.98
CA PRO A 319 3.33 16.88 29.05
C PRO A 319 4.51 16.02 29.56
N ASN A 320 4.45 15.61 30.82
CA ASN A 320 5.34 14.57 31.32
C ASN A 320 4.99 13.25 30.61
N ARG A 321 5.78 12.88 29.63
CA ARG A 321 5.63 11.61 28.88
C ARG A 321 6.52 10.57 29.56
N SER A 322 5.89 9.76 30.39
CA SER A 322 6.54 8.57 31.00
C SER A 322 6.84 7.51 29.92
#